data_6128d69f512aab00406087204c30587e
#
_entry.id   6128d69f512aab00406087204c30587e
#
_cell.length_a   1.000
_cell.length_b   1.000
_cell.length_c   1.000
_cell.angle_alpha   90.00
_cell.angle_beta   90.00
_cell.angle_gamma   90.00
#
_symmetry.space_group_name_H-M   'P 1'
#
loop_
_entity.id
_entity.type
_entity.pdbx_description
1 polymer ?
#
loop_
_entity_poly.entity_id
_entity_poly.type
_entity_poly.pdbx_seq_one_letter_code
_entity_poly.pdbx_strand_id
1 'polypeptide(L)'
;LDELFSAAETLGHLQSSHGHRLAIVTNGGGLGVLAVDRLIDLGGELAGLSEDVKKSLDKVLPERWSGANPVDILGDADGERYANACELVLGDTANNAVLIMNSPNTLASPVECAKGVVAAVKKFRAETYSRKPVFAAWVGDNGAASAVFGEAGIPHFPSEADAVRGFMHIVRYREALDVA
;
A
#
# COMPACT_ATOMS: atom_id res chain seq x y z
N LEU A 1 2.69 -20.71 -12.99
CA LEU A 1 4.04 -20.16 -13.15
C LEU A 1 4.07 -18.71 -12.66
N ASP A 2 3.07 -17.90 -12.99
CA ASP A 2 2.96 -16.48 -12.63
C ASP A 2 2.91 -16.27 -11.11
N GLU A 3 2.23 -17.14 -10.38
CA GLU A 3 2.22 -17.12 -8.90
C GLU A 3 3.61 -17.35 -8.29
N LEU A 4 4.43 -18.20 -8.88
CA LEU A 4 5.79 -18.48 -8.40
C LEU A 4 6.70 -17.27 -8.60
N PHE A 5 6.60 -16.61 -9.75
CA PHE A 5 7.37 -15.39 -10.02
C PHE A 5 6.92 -14.23 -9.13
N SER A 6 5.63 -14.03 -8.95
CA SER A 6 5.07 -13.01 -8.06
C SER A 6 5.50 -13.24 -6.60
N ALA A 7 5.50 -14.49 -6.15
CA ALA A 7 5.98 -14.85 -4.82
C ALA A 7 7.49 -14.61 -4.66
N ALA A 8 8.30 -14.98 -5.66
CA ALA A 8 9.75 -14.79 -5.65
C ALA A 8 10.13 -13.31 -5.64
N GLU A 9 9.47 -12.49 -6.44
CA GLU A 9 9.67 -11.05 -6.48
C GLU A 9 9.31 -10.41 -5.14
N THR A 10 8.17 -10.78 -4.59
CA THR A 10 7.69 -10.29 -3.29
C THR A 10 8.64 -10.67 -2.16
N LEU A 11 9.08 -11.92 -2.09
CA LEU A 11 9.98 -12.42 -1.04
C LEU A 11 11.42 -11.90 -1.20
N GLY A 12 11.86 -11.64 -2.43
CA GLY A 12 13.20 -11.09 -2.70
C GLY A 12 13.38 -9.65 -2.22
N HIS A 13 12.31 -8.87 -2.14
CA HIS A 13 12.34 -7.45 -1.76
C HIS A 13 11.91 -7.19 -0.31
N LEU A 14 11.27 -8.15 0.36
CA LEU A 14 10.65 -7.91 1.67
C LEU A 14 11.28 -8.73 2.79
N GLN A 15 11.81 -8.01 3.75
CA GLN A 15 12.11 -8.58 5.06
C GLN A 15 10.80 -8.70 5.85
N SER A 16 10.68 -9.79 6.54
CA SER A 16 9.48 -10.30 7.24
C SER A 16 8.64 -9.25 7.99
N SER A 17 7.36 -9.20 7.68
CA SER A 17 6.35 -8.59 8.55
C SER A 17 5.79 -9.64 9.51
N HIS A 18 5.60 -9.26 10.77
CA HIS A 18 4.80 -10.05 11.69
C HIS A 18 3.35 -9.55 11.65
N GLY A 19 2.43 -10.41 11.19
CA GLY A 19 1.00 -10.14 11.19
C GLY A 19 0.38 -9.97 9.80
N HIS A 20 -0.96 -10.00 9.77
CA HIS A 20 -1.79 -10.14 8.57
C HIS A 20 -2.76 -8.96 8.36
N ARG A 21 -2.57 -7.83 9.08
CA ARG A 21 -3.43 -6.66 8.99
C ARG A 21 -2.89 -5.68 7.94
N LEU A 22 -3.67 -5.45 6.88
CA LEU A 22 -3.33 -4.59 5.76
C LEU A 22 -4.04 -3.24 5.86
N ALA A 23 -3.30 -2.15 5.79
CA ALA A 23 -3.86 -0.82 5.51
C ALA A 23 -3.78 -0.53 4.01
N ILE A 24 -4.77 0.17 3.49
CA ILE A 24 -4.90 0.49 2.06
C ILE A 24 -5.05 2.00 1.90
N VAL A 25 -4.23 2.60 1.04
CA VAL A 25 -4.35 4.01 0.61
C VAL A 25 -4.65 4.00 -0.89
N THR A 26 -5.69 4.71 -1.30
CA THR A 26 -6.12 4.74 -2.72
C THR A 26 -6.71 6.09 -3.09
N ASN A 27 -6.59 6.49 -4.36
CA ASN A 27 -7.32 7.63 -4.92
C ASN A 27 -8.66 7.23 -5.59
N GLY A 28 -9.06 5.97 -5.46
CA GLY A 28 -10.28 5.46 -6.08
C GLY A 28 -11.00 4.47 -5.17
N GLY A 29 -12.15 4.89 -4.61
CA GLY A 29 -12.93 4.09 -3.66
C GLY A 29 -13.32 2.71 -4.19
N GLY A 30 -13.70 2.62 -5.47
CA GLY A 30 -14.04 1.33 -6.10
C GLY A 30 -12.86 0.36 -6.12
N LEU A 31 -11.65 0.83 -6.41
CA LEU A 31 -10.44 0.02 -6.36
C LEU A 31 -10.14 -0.44 -4.94
N GLY A 32 -10.37 0.44 -3.95
CA GLY A 32 -10.25 0.12 -2.53
C GLY A 32 -11.18 -1.03 -2.11
N VAL A 33 -12.43 -1.01 -2.54
CA VAL A 33 -13.42 -2.08 -2.27
C VAL A 33 -12.96 -3.40 -2.86
N LEU A 34 -12.53 -3.43 -4.14
CA LEU A 34 -12.04 -4.65 -4.79
C LEU A 34 -10.82 -5.25 -4.05
N ALA A 35 -9.91 -4.41 -3.59
CA ALA A 35 -8.76 -4.87 -2.81
C ALA A 35 -9.17 -5.48 -1.46
N VAL A 36 -10.16 -4.88 -0.77
CA VAL A 36 -10.71 -5.43 0.48
C VAL A 36 -11.40 -6.77 0.25
N ASP A 37 -12.26 -6.88 -0.76
CA ASP A 37 -12.94 -8.13 -1.10
C ASP A 37 -11.91 -9.23 -1.36
N ARG A 38 -10.86 -8.91 -2.15
CA ARG A 38 -9.79 -9.86 -2.42
C ARG A 38 -8.99 -10.25 -1.19
N LEU A 39 -8.75 -9.29 -0.27
CA LEU A 39 -8.04 -9.55 0.98
C LEU A 39 -8.82 -10.55 1.87
N ILE A 40 -10.11 -10.33 2.02
CA ILE A 40 -11.00 -11.19 2.81
C ILE A 40 -11.11 -12.59 2.19
N ASP A 41 -11.28 -12.67 0.87
CA ASP A 41 -11.32 -13.95 0.14
C ASP A 41 -10.07 -14.82 0.36
N LEU A 42 -8.91 -14.18 0.54
CA LEU A 42 -7.64 -14.85 0.80
C LEU A 42 -7.36 -15.13 2.27
N GLY A 43 -8.27 -14.73 3.17
CA GLY A 43 -8.15 -14.90 4.62
C GLY A 43 -7.27 -13.84 5.32
N GLY A 44 -7.04 -12.69 4.66
CA GLY A 44 -6.36 -11.55 5.27
C GLY A 44 -7.30 -10.69 6.11
N GLU A 45 -6.75 -9.73 6.83
CA GLU A 45 -7.48 -8.81 7.70
C GLU A 45 -7.25 -7.36 7.28
N LEU A 46 -8.34 -6.60 7.15
CA LEU A 46 -8.27 -5.16 6.96
C LEU A 46 -7.93 -4.49 8.29
N ALA A 47 -6.82 -3.77 8.34
CA ALA A 47 -6.38 -3.07 9.54
C ALA A 47 -7.38 -1.97 9.94
N GLY A 48 -7.66 -1.82 11.22
CA GLY A 48 -8.26 -0.58 11.72
C GLY A 48 -7.25 0.57 11.61
N LEU A 49 -7.73 1.82 11.60
CA LEU A 49 -6.88 2.99 11.81
C LEU A 49 -6.96 3.41 13.28
N SER A 50 -5.82 3.76 13.87
CA SER A 50 -5.82 4.35 15.22
C SER A 50 -6.52 5.72 15.20
N GLU A 51 -7.14 6.12 16.31
CA GLU A 51 -7.86 7.38 16.41
C GLU A 51 -6.94 8.60 16.20
N ASP A 52 -5.67 8.49 16.59
CA ASP A 52 -4.70 9.57 16.40
C ASP A 52 -4.31 9.73 14.92
N VAL A 53 -4.20 8.61 14.19
CA VAL A 53 -3.96 8.65 12.74
C VAL A 53 -5.19 9.20 12.01
N LYS A 54 -6.40 8.79 12.36
CA LYS A 54 -7.64 9.37 11.79
C LYS A 54 -7.69 10.88 11.95
N LYS A 55 -7.48 11.39 13.17
CA LYS A 55 -7.43 12.83 13.44
C LYS A 55 -6.34 13.56 12.67
N SER A 56 -5.24 12.89 12.38
CA SER A 56 -4.15 13.46 11.61
C SER A 56 -4.46 13.46 10.11
N LEU A 57 -5.10 12.41 9.60
CA LEU A 57 -5.62 12.35 8.24
C LEU A 57 -6.70 13.41 8.00
N ASP A 58 -7.61 13.66 8.95
CA ASP A 58 -8.63 14.73 8.88
C ASP A 58 -8.02 16.13 8.67
N LYS A 59 -6.78 16.35 9.09
CA LYS A 59 -6.09 17.65 8.94
C LYS A 59 -5.42 17.84 7.58
N VAL A 60 -5.04 16.74 6.92
CA VAL A 60 -4.25 16.76 5.69
C VAL A 60 -5.03 16.30 4.46
N LEU A 61 -6.15 15.62 4.65
CA LEU A 61 -7.01 15.15 3.58
C LEU A 61 -8.26 16.05 3.43
N PRO A 62 -8.85 16.09 2.22
CA PRO A 62 -10.13 16.76 2.02
C PRO A 62 -11.24 16.17 2.90
N GLU A 63 -12.20 16.98 3.32
CA GLU A 63 -13.32 16.60 4.21
C GLU A 63 -14.08 15.33 3.78
N ARG A 64 -14.05 15.02 2.47
CA ARG A 64 -14.76 13.88 1.88
C ARG A 64 -13.91 12.61 1.76
N TRP A 65 -12.75 12.54 2.38
CA TRP A 65 -12.02 11.27 2.42
C TRP A 65 -12.82 10.19 3.15
N SER A 66 -12.50 8.93 3.00
CA SER A 66 -13.32 7.80 3.49
C SER A 66 -13.56 7.75 5.01
N GLY A 67 -12.78 8.47 5.82
CA GLY A 67 -12.86 8.42 7.29
C GLY A 67 -12.41 7.10 7.92
N ALA A 68 -12.02 6.13 7.12
CA ALA A 68 -11.65 4.78 7.54
C ALA A 68 -10.68 4.13 6.54
N ASN A 69 -10.21 2.91 6.85
CA ASN A 69 -9.49 2.05 5.91
C ASN A 69 -10.52 1.28 5.04
N PRO A 70 -10.40 1.26 3.71
CA PRO A 70 -9.39 1.93 2.88
C PRO A 70 -9.40 3.45 3.00
N VAL A 71 -8.21 4.05 3.09
CA VAL A 71 -8.03 5.50 3.09
C VAL A 71 -8.17 6.01 1.65
N ASP A 72 -9.39 6.40 1.28
CA ASP A 72 -9.65 7.02 -0.03
C ASP A 72 -9.30 8.50 0.03
N ILE A 73 -8.20 8.86 -0.65
CA ILE A 73 -7.67 10.21 -0.69
C ILE A 73 -8.23 11.05 -1.84
N LEU A 74 -9.25 10.54 -2.53
CA LEU A 74 -9.98 11.10 -3.65
C LEU A 74 -9.21 11.15 -4.98
N GLY A 75 -9.97 11.15 -6.08
CA GLY A 75 -9.46 11.00 -7.45
C GLY A 75 -8.58 12.14 -7.96
N ASP A 76 -8.60 13.30 -7.34
CA ASP A 76 -7.76 14.45 -7.65
C ASP A 76 -6.45 14.51 -6.86
N ALA A 77 -6.11 13.44 -6.13
CA ALA A 77 -4.92 13.38 -5.30
C ALA A 77 -3.63 13.50 -6.11
N ASP A 78 -2.80 14.45 -5.74
CA ASP A 78 -1.45 14.66 -6.24
C ASP A 78 -0.38 13.92 -5.43
N GLY A 79 0.89 14.07 -5.80
CA GLY A 79 2.01 13.42 -5.12
C GLY A 79 2.19 13.85 -3.67
N GLU A 80 1.84 15.08 -3.32
CA GLU A 80 1.93 15.60 -1.95
C GLU A 80 0.85 14.97 -1.07
N ARG A 81 -0.39 14.87 -1.56
CA ARG A 81 -1.48 14.20 -0.83
C ARG A 81 -1.18 12.72 -0.60
N TYR A 82 -0.63 12.03 -1.60
CA TYR A 82 -0.14 10.66 -1.44
C TYR A 82 0.95 10.57 -0.37
N ALA A 83 1.95 11.45 -0.41
CA ALA A 83 3.04 11.45 0.58
C ALA A 83 2.50 11.64 2.01
N ASN A 84 1.65 12.63 2.22
CA ASN A 84 1.07 12.94 3.53
C ASN A 84 0.23 11.78 4.08
N ALA A 85 -0.64 11.19 3.27
CA ALA A 85 -1.45 10.04 3.68
C ALA A 85 -0.57 8.81 3.99
N CYS A 86 0.42 8.53 3.12
CA CYS A 86 1.33 7.41 3.29
C CYS A 86 2.17 7.53 4.57
N GLU A 87 2.73 8.69 4.88
CA GLU A 87 3.50 8.90 6.11
C GLU A 87 2.69 8.58 7.36
N LEU A 88 1.45 9.06 7.43
CA LEU A 88 0.56 8.81 8.56
C LEU A 88 0.18 7.34 8.69
N VAL A 89 -0.21 6.69 7.59
CA VAL A 89 -0.61 5.28 7.60
C VAL A 89 0.57 4.35 7.86
N LEU A 90 1.76 4.66 7.34
CA LEU A 90 2.98 3.91 7.64
C LEU A 90 3.36 3.98 9.12
N GLY A 91 3.17 5.14 9.75
CA GLY A 91 3.41 5.34 11.18
C GLY A 91 2.42 4.65 12.10
N ASP A 92 1.25 4.25 11.61
CA ASP A 92 0.23 3.59 12.43
C ASP A 92 0.66 2.17 12.84
N THR A 93 0.66 1.89 14.12
CA THR A 93 0.98 0.55 14.67
C THR A 93 -0.19 -0.43 14.55
N ALA A 94 -1.37 0.03 14.18
CA ALA A 94 -2.54 -0.81 13.98
C ALA A 94 -2.43 -1.73 12.75
N ASN A 95 -1.57 -1.40 11.79
CA ASN A 95 -1.34 -2.19 10.58
C ASN A 95 0.03 -2.86 10.55
N ASN A 96 0.14 -3.97 9.81
CA ASN A 96 1.37 -4.72 9.64
C ASN A 96 2.02 -4.52 8.26
N ALA A 97 1.23 -4.05 7.29
CA ALA A 97 1.66 -3.71 5.94
C ALA A 97 0.78 -2.61 5.35
N VAL A 98 1.27 -1.93 4.32
CA VAL A 98 0.52 -0.89 3.61
C VAL A 98 0.51 -1.19 2.12
N LEU A 99 -0.69 -1.21 1.52
CA LEU A 99 -0.92 -1.23 0.08
C LEU A 99 -1.31 0.16 -0.38
N ILE A 100 -0.58 0.70 -1.36
CA ILE A 100 -0.85 2.01 -1.92
C ILE A 100 -1.25 1.82 -3.38
N MET A 101 -2.39 2.37 -3.75
CA MET A 101 -2.98 2.14 -5.06
C MET A 101 -3.27 3.43 -5.80
N ASN A 102 -3.10 3.39 -7.12
CA ASN A 102 -3.48 4.48 -8.01
C ASN A 102 -4.45 3.97 -9.08
N SER A 103 -5.61 4.61 -9.12
CA SER A 103 -6.56 4.51 -10.23
C SER A 103 -6.27 5.62 -11.23
N PRO A 104 -6.15 5.32 -12.52
CA PRO A 104 -5.76 6.33 -13.51
C PRO A 104 -6.82 7.43 -13.61
N ASN A 105 -6.36 8.66 -13.66
CA ASN A 105 -7.17 9.86 -13.90
C ASN A 105 -6.37 10.89 -14.72
N THR A 106 -7.03 11.94 -15.13
CA THR A 106 -6.40 13.02 -15.94
C THR A 106 -5.98 14.23 -15.10
N LEU A 107 -6.19 14.21 -13.79
CA LEU A 107 -5.99 15.37 -12.92
C LEU A 107 -4.60 15.42 -12.30
N ALA A 108 -3.99 14.24 -12.08
CA ALA A 108 -2.66 14.13 -11.49
C ALA A 108 -1.76 13.19 -12.29
N SER A 109 -0.46 13.47 -12.30
CA SER A 109 0.53 12.60 -12.93
C SER A 109 0.75 11.34 -12.10
N PRO A 110 0.52 10.13 -12.65
CA PRO A 110 0.79 8.88 -11.94
C PRO A 110 2.26 8.76 -11.48
N VAL A 111 3.19 9.30 -12.24
CA VAL A 111 4.62 9.30 -11.92
C VAL A 111 4.93 10.20 -10.72
N GLU A 112 4.35 11.41 -10.68
CA GLU A 112 4.54 12.31 -9.54
C GLU A 112 3.88 11.75 -8.27
N CYS A 113 2.73 11.10 -8.39
CA CYS A 113 2.12 10.37 -7.28
C CYS A 113 3.04 9.25 -6.76
N ALA A 114 3.64 8.47 -7.67
CA ALA A 114 4.60 7.41 -7.30
C ALA A 114 5.85 7.98 -6.60
N LYS A 115 6.38 9.12 -7.08
CA LYS A 115 7.50 9.82 -6.42
C LYS A 115 7.14 10.29 -5.01
N GLY A 116 5.93 10.82 -4.80
CA GLY A 116 5.44 11.21 -3.48
C GLY A 116 5.40 10.01 -2.52
N VAL A 117 4.87 8.89 -2.96
CA VAL A 117 4.86 7.63 -2.20
C VAL A 117 6.28 7.17 -1.84
N VAL A 118 7.19 7.14 -2.83
CA VAL A 118 8.59 6.71 -2.60
C VAL A 118 9.29 7.62 -1.61
N ALA A 119 9.06 8.94 -1.69
CA ALA A 119 9.63 9.91 -0.74
C ALA A 119 9.16 9.62 0.70
N ALA A 120 7.85 9.40 0.89
CA ALA A 120 7.27 9.06 2.19
C ALA A 120 7.84 7.76 2.76
N VAL A 121 7.94 6.71 1.94
CA VAL A 121 8.50 5.41 2.36
C VAL A 121 9.98 5.53 2.74
N LYS A 122 10.78 6.25 1.95
CA LYS A 122 12.20 6.48 2.25
C LYS A 122 12.37 7.24 3.57
N LYS A 123 11.61 8.31 3.78
CA LYS A 123 11.61 9.09 5.01
C LYS A 123 11.25 8.22 6.21
N PHE A 124 10.12 7.51 6.14
CA PHE A 124 9.66 6.61 7.20
C PHE A 124 10.72 5.56 7.58
N ARG A 125 11.33 4.90 6.59
CA ARG A 125 12.39 3.90 6.82
C ARG A 125 13.65 4.50 7.44
N ALA A 126 14.01 5.73 7.08
CA ALA A 126 15.17 6.42 7.63
C ALA A 126 14.95 6.86 9.09
N GLU A 127 13.76 7.34 9.42
CA GLU A 127 13.46 7.86 10.76
C GLU A 127 13.14 6.75 11.78
N THR A 128 12.51 5.66 11.36
CA THR A 128 12.02 4.62 12.27
C THR A 128 12.83 3.33 12.24
N TYR A 129 13.71 3.16 11.26
CA TYR A 129 14.38 1.88 10.95
C TYR A 129 13.39 0.72 10.70
N SER A 130 12.12 1.04 10.51
CA SER A 130 11.07 0.05 10.29
C SER A 130 11.21 -0.61 8.93
N ARG A 131 10.94 -1.91 8.89
CA ARG A 131 10.87 -2.73 7.69
C ARG A 131 9.44 -3.11 7.34
N LYS A 132 8.45 -2.32 7.78
CA LYS A 132 7.05 -2.52 7.44
C LYS A 132 6.91 -2.68 5.91
N PRO A 133 6.32 -3.79 5.43
CA PRO A 133 6.11 -4.02 4.01
C PRO A 133 5.22 -2.95 3.38
N VAL A 134 5.63 -2.50 2.20
CA VAL A 134 4.87 -1.57 1.38
C VAL A 134 4.73 -2.19 0.00
N PHE A 135 3.52 -2.16 -0.53
CA PHE A 135 3.17 -2.64 -1.86
C PHE A 135 2.54 -1.51 -2.65
N ALA A 136 2.77 -1.47 -3.95
CA ALA A 136 2.13 -0.53 -4.84
C ALA A 136 1.30 -1.26 -5.91
N ALA A 137 0.10 -0.76 -6.21
CA ALA A 137 -0.68 -1.19 -7.38
C ALA A 137 -1.02 0.04 -8.23
N TRP A 138 -0.39 0.14 -9.40
CA TRP A 138 -0.57 1.27 -10.32
C TRP A 138 -1.32 0.80 -11.56
N VAL A 139 -2.64 0.90 -11.51
CA VAL A 139 -3.52 0.43 -12.58
C VAL A 139 -3.33 1.28 -13.83
N GLY A 140 -3.14 0.62 -14.98
CA GLY A 140 -2.96 1.32 -16.27
C GLY A 140 -1.61 2.03 -16.44
N ASP A 141 -0.61 1.76 -15.58
CA ASP A 141 0.75 2.30 -15.76
C ASP A 141 1.39 1.74 -17.04
N ASN A 142 2.08 2.62 -17.75
CA ASN A 142 2.84 2.29 -18.97
C ASN A 142 4.32 1.94 -18.69
N GLY A 143 4.66 1.68 -17.44
CA GLY A 143 6.01 1.38 -16.98
C GLY A 143 6.74 2.55 -16.32
N ALA A 144 6.24 3.77 -16.43
CA ALA A 144 6.93 4.94 -15.91
C ALA A 144 6.86 5.05 -14.37
N ALA A 145 5.70 4.79 -13.77
CA ALA A 145 5.57 4.72 -12.31
C ALA A 145 6.20 3.43 -11.76
N SER A 146 6.09 2.31 -12.48
CA SER A 146 6.74 1.05 -12.14
C SER A 146 8.26 1.20 -12.00
N ALA A 147 8.90 1.96 -12.89
CA ALA A 147 10.33 2.25 -12.80
C ALA A 147 10.69 2.98 -11.49
N VAL A 148 9.86 3.97 -11.07
CA VAL A 148 10.05 4.71 -9.81
C VAL A 148 9.99 3.78 -8.59
N PHE A 149 9.04 2.86 -8.55
CA PHE A 149 8.93 1.87 -7.48
C PHE A 149 10.07 0.85 -7.50
N GLY A 150 10.43 0.35 -8.69
CA GLY A 150 11.53 -0.61 -8.87
C GLY A 150 12.88 -0.06 -8.36
N GLU A 151 13.23 1.18 -8.70
CA GLU A 151 14.43 1.86 -8.21
C GLU A 151 14.41 2.06 -6.68
N ALA A 152 13.24 2.15 -6.08
CA ALA A 152 13.08 2.29 -4.63
C ALA A 152 12.98 0.95 -3.88
N GLY A 153 13.01 -0.19 -4.59
CA GLY A 153 12.84 -1.51 -4.01
C GLY A 153 11.46 -1.70 -3.36
N ILE A 154 10.41 -1.11 -3.96
CA ILE A 154 9.02 -1.28 -3.55
C ILE A 154 8.34 -2.24 -4.53
N PRO A 155 7.88 -3.41 -4.10
CA PRO A 155 7.10 -4.31 -4.93
C PRO A 155 5.89 -3.60 -5.52
N HIS A 156 5.72 -3.72 -6.83
CA HIS A 156 4.64 -3.04 -7.54
C HIS A 156 3.95 -4.00 -8.52
N PHE A 157 2.65 -3.80 -8.69
CA PHE A 157 1.79 -4.74 -9.40
C PHE A 157 0.84 -3.98 -10.34
N PRO A 158 0.42 -4.62 -11.44
CA PRO A 158 -0.49 -4.01 -12.41
C PRO A 158 -1.95 -3.97 -11.91
N SER A 159 -2.29 -4.76 -10.87
CA SER A 159 -3.63 -4.82 -10.29
C SER A 159 -3.60 -4.89 -8.77
N GLU A 160 -4.72 -4.49 -8.15
CA GLU A 160 -4.97 -4.63 -6.72
C GLU A 160 -4.97 -6.09 -6.29
N ALA A 161 -5.55 -6.98 -7.13
CA ALA A 161 -5.62 -8.40 -6.84
C ALA A 161 -4.23 -9.06 -6.77
N ASP A 162 -3.31 -8.64 -7.64
CA ASP A 162 -1.93 -9.13 -7.62
C ASP A 162 -1.17 -8.61 -6.40
N ALA A 163 -1.35 -7.34 -6.06
CA ALA A 163 -0.73 -6.74 -4.88
C ALA A 163 -1.20 -7.38 -3.58
N VAL A 164 -2.50 -7.64 -3.44
CA VAL A 164 -3.06 -8.35 -2.28
C VAL A 164 -2.56 -9.79 -2.21
N ARG A 165 -2.45 -10.50 -3.35
CA ARG A 165 -1.82 -11.83 -3.39
C ARG A 165 -0.37 -11.77 -2.92
N GLY A 166 0.40 -10.77 -3.37
CA GLY A 166 1.76 -10.54 -2.93
C GLY A 166 1.87 -10.39 -1.41
N PHE A 167 1.00 -9.59 -0.81
CA PHE A 167 0.93 -9.48 0.65
C PHE A 167 0.62 -10.82 1.32
N MET A 168 -0.39 -11.54 0.85
CA MET A 168 -0.80 -12.83 1.44
C MET A 168 0.26 -13.93 1.27
N HIS A 169 1.14 -13.86 0.26
CA HIS A 169 2.30 -14.76 0.17
C HIS A 169 3.26 -14.57 1.34
N ILE A 170 3.50 -13.33 1.76
CA ILE A 170 4.35 -13.05 2.93
C ILE A 170 3.70 -13.55 4.22
N VAL A 171 2.40 -13.31 4.38
CA VAL A 171 1.64 -13.79 5.55
C VAL A 171 1.77 -15.31 5.65
N ARG A 172 1.42 -16.05 4.59
CA ARG A 172 1.48 -17.52 4.57
C ARG A 172 2.89 -18.07 4.77
N TYR A 173 3.89 -17.43 4.17
CA TYR A 173 5.28 -17.81 4.36
C TYR A 173 5.69 -17.71 5.83
N ARG A 174 5.26 -16.66 6.52
CA ARG A 174 5.51 -16.49 7.96
C ARG A 174 4.80 -17.52 8.80
N GLU A 175 3.53 -17.71 8.58
CA GLU A 175 2.75 -18.76 9.27
C GLU A 175 3.41 -20.13 9.12
N ALA A 176 3.94 -20.45 7.94
CA ALA A 176 4.65 -21.71 7.70
C ALA A 176 5.97 -21.81 8.50
N LEU A 177 6.69 -20.70 8.69
CA LEU A 177 7.92 -20.68 9.50
C LEU A 177 7.64 -20.78 11.00
N ASP A 178 6.53 -20.21 11.48
CA ASP A 178 6.15 -20.23 12.90
C ASP A 178 5.64 -21.63 13.36
N VAL A 179 5.30 -22.51 12.42
CA VAL A 179 4.83 -23.89 12.65
C VAL A 179 5.99 -24.91 12.57
N ALA A 180 7.13 -24.53 12.00
CA ALA A 180 8.29 -25.42 11.79
C ALA A 180 9.26 -25.38 12.96
#